data_b981b41741d621fb8f048c8340063ff7
#
_entry.id   b981b41741d621fb8f048c8340063ff7
#
_cell.length_a   1.000
_cell.length_b   1.000
_cell.length_c   1.000
_cell.angle_alpha   90.00
_cell.angle_beta   90.00
_cell.angle_gamma   90.00
#
_symmetry.space_group_name_H-M   'P 1'
#
loop_
_entity.id
_entity.type
_entity.pdbx_description
1 polymer ?
#
loop_
_entity_poly.entity_id
_entity_poly.type
_entity_poly.pdbx_seq_one_letter_code
_entity_poly.pdbx_strand_id
1 'polypeptide(L)'
;MKSIKSIFIFLLMLFCRNSFSQSIEVLQSGTKTSIRGLSVVTDKIIWASGSNGTVARSTDGGNTWQWLIVKDFEKRDFRDIEAFDSNTAIIMAVAEPAVILKTKDGGKNWYKVFEDSTKGMFLDAMSFADEETGMVIGDPIKTKPFIAMTVDQGETWMDPVRGDTSKLPTLFSGEAFFASSGTNIFIKRDADYKLIGGFASGGMKSRFFTEKENFFIPMIQGKESTGANSVAINNNNEMIIVGGDFTNDTNATGNCALSNNFGKTFIKPQTAPHGYRSCVIYINEKQLITCGTSGIDISNDGGLNWKLISTESFHVVQKAKKGNAVFLAGSNGRIAKLIL
;
A
#
# COMPACT_ATOMS: atom_id res chain seq x y z
N MET A 1 -36.85 -27.13 -65.85
CA MET A 1 -36.41 -26.07 -64.93
C MET A 1 -36.29 -26.66 -63.55
N LYS A 2 -35.09 -27.00 -63.08
CA LYS A 2 -34.83 -27.52 -61.73
C LYS A 2 -34.30 -26.36 -60.85
N SER A 3 -35.07 -26.02 -59.84
CA SER A 3 -34.71 -25.01 -58.85
C SER A 3 -33.68 -25.56 -57.89
N ILE A 4 -32.49 -24.94 -57.83
CA ILE A 4 -31.46 -25.24 -56.85
C ILE A 4 -31.72 -24.34 -55.62
N LYS A 5 -32.11 -24.95 -54.52
CA LYS A 5 -32.22 -24.27 -53.24
C LYS A 5 -30.84 -24.27 -52.58
N SER A 6 -30.20 -23.07 -52.55
CA SER A 6 -28.93 -22.86 -51.77
C SER A 6 -29.27 -22.86 -50.28
N ILE A 7 -28.71 -23.81 -49.55
CA ILE A 7 -28.76 -23.85 -48.08
C ILE A 7 -27.54 -23.07 -47.59
N PHE A 8 -27.74 -21.90 -46.98
CA PHE A 8 -26.72 -21.14 -46.26
C PHE A 8 -26.57 -21.74 -44.86
N ILE A 9 -25.49 -22.48 -44.65
CA ILE A 9 -25.11 -22.95 -43.29
C ILE A 9 -24.37 -21.81 -42.59
N PHE A 10 -25.01 -21.19 -41.60
CA PHE A 10 -24.44 -20.20 -40.71
C PHE A 10 -23.61 -20.94 -39.66
N LEU A 11 -22.28 -20.96 -39.85
CA LEU A 11 -21.36 -21.55 -38.89
C LEU A 11 -21.21 -20.57 -37.71
N LEU A 12 -21.94 -20.84 -36.62
CA LEU A 12 -21.82 -20.08 -35.36
C LEU A 12 -20.51 -20.47 -34.69
N MET A 13 -19.43 -19.70 -34.90
CA MET A 13 -18.20 -19.84 -34.11
C MET A 13 -18.50 -19.42 -32.69
N LEU A 14 -18.71 -20.36 -31.79
CA LEU A 14 -18.65 -20.15 -30.36
C LEU A 14 -17.19 -19.82 -29.99
N PHE A 15 -16.88 -18.55 -29.83
CA PHE A 15 -15.69 -18.12 -29.10
C PHE A 15 -15.88 -18.47 -27.63
N CYS A 16 -15.40 -19.64 -27.19
CA CYS A 16 -15.16 -19.91 -25.79
C CYS A 16 -14.13 -18.89 -25.30
N ARG A 17 -14.59 -17.81 -24.72
CA ARG A 17 -13.72 -16.96 -23.88
C ARG A 17 -13.42 -17.79 -22.65
N ASN A 18 -12.19 -18.29 -22.55
CA ASN A 18 -11.66 -18.80 -21.29
C ASN A 18 -11.66 -17.62 -20.31
N SER A 19 -12.71 -17.49 -19.51
CA SER A 19 -12.69 -16.64 -18.33
C SER A 19 -11.74 -17.29 -17.33
N PHE A 20 -10.47 -16.89 -17.32
CA PHE A 20 -9.62 -17.17 -16.17
C PHE A 20 -10.26 -16.47 -14.97
N SER A 21 -10.77 -17.27 -14.05
CA SER A 21 -11.27 -16.76 -12.78
C SER A 21 -10.06 -16.33 -11.94
N GLN A 22 -10.01 -15.05 -11.58
CA GLN A 22 -9.01 -14.58 -10.63
C GLN A 22 -9.15 -15.34 -9.33
N SER A 23 -8.06 -15.85 -8.80
CA SER A 23 -8.03 -16.61 -7.55
C SER A 23 -6.87 -16.18 -6.65
N ILE A 24 -7.04 -16.45 -5.37
CA ILE A 24 -6.02 -16.18 -4.35
C ILE A 24 -5.42 -17.51 -3.92
N GLU A 25 -4.13 -17.69 -4.16
CA GLU A 25 -3.36 -18.85 -3.72
C GLU A 25 -2.63 -18.51 -2.43
N VAL A 26 -2.99 -19.16 -1.32
CA VAL A 26 -2.30 -18.98 -0.04
C VAL A 26 -1.00 -19.78 -0.04
N LEU A 27 0.13 -19.10 0.07
CA LEU A 27 1.47 -19.68 0.05
C LEU A 27 1.97 -20.00 1.47
N GLN A 28 1.65 -19.15 2.44
CA GLN A 28 2.07 -19.29 3.83
C GLN A 28 0.97 -18.85 4.80
N SER A 29 0.92 -19.48 5.97
CA SER A 29 0.06 -19.09 7.09
C SER A 29 0.47 -19.83 8.37
N GLY A 30 -0.17 -19.48 9.50
CA GLY A 30 -0.05 -20.23 10.76
C GLY A 30 0.99 -19.70 11.74
N THR A 31 1.69 -18.59 11.44
CA THR A 31 2.52 -17.90 12.45
C THR A 31 1.65 -16.91 13.26
N LYS A 32 2.17 -16.45 14.41
CA LYS A 32 1.46 -15.45 15.23
C LYS A 32 1.68 -14.00 14.76
N THR A 33 2.38 -13.81 13.64
CA THR A 33 2.75 -12.49 13.13
C THR A 33 1.58 -11.85 12.36
N SER A 34 1.31 -10.58 12.63
CA SER A 34 0.47 -9.74 11.80
C SER A 34 1.36 -8.98 10.82
N ILE A 35 1.32 -9.37 9.54
CA ILE A 35 2.11 -8.74 8.48
C ILE A 35 1.37 -7.50 7.98
N ARG A 36 2.09 -6.36 7.92
CA ARG A 36 1.59 -5.10 7.37
C ARG A 36 2.53 -4.49 6.34
N GLY A 37 3.83 -4.73 6.44
CA GLY A 37 4.80 -4.34 5.43
C GLY A 37 4.99 -5.47 4.41
N LEU A 38 4.99 -5.13 3.12
CA LEU A 38 5.24 -6.05 2.01
C LEU A 38 5.97 -5.30 0.89
N SER A 39 7.11 -5.81 0.46
CA SER A 39 7.87 -5.28 -0.67
C SER A 39 8.20 -6.39 -1.65
N VAL A 40 7.73 -6.26 -2.89
CA VAL A 40 7.92 -7.25 -3.96
C VAL A 40 8.89 -6.67 -4.97
N VAL A 41 10.15 -7.07 -4.89
CA VAL A 41 11.23 -6.54 -5.75
C VAL A 41 11.10 -7.07 -7.17
N THR A 42 10.94 -8.40 -7.29
CA THR A 42 10.73 -9.11 -8.56
C THR A 42 9.67 -10.19 -8.36
N ASP A 43 9.29 -10.90 -9.42
CA ASP A 43 8.39 -12.05 -9.31
C ASP A 43 8.94 -13.17 -8.40
N LYS A 44 10.23 -13.11 -8.02
CA LYS A 44 10.90 -14.10 -7.18
C LYS A 44 11.34 -13.58 -5.81
N ILE A 45 11.65 -12.29 -5.69
CA ILE A 45 12.20 -11.69 -4.46
C ILE A 45 11.10 -10.93 -3.75
N ILE A 46 10.68 -11.42 -2.61
CA ILE A 46 9.60 -10.88 -1.78
C ILE A 46 10.10 -10.75 -0.35
N TRP A 47 9.80 -9.60 0.27
CA TRP A 47 10.04 -9.33 1.67
C TRP A 47 8.75 -8.95 2.36
N ALA A 48 8.59 -9.37 3.61
CA ALA A 48 7.46 -9.00 4.44
C ALA A 48 7.95 -8.65 5.86
N SER A 49 7.25 -7.72 6.52
CA SER A 49 7.53 -7.34 7.91
C SER A 49 6.24 -7.29 8.72
N GLY A 50 6.35 -7.49 10.03
CA GLY A 50 5.17 -7.54 10.88
C GLY A 50 5.48 -7.45 12.36
N SER A 51 4.50 -7.85 13.16
CA SER A 51 4.58 -7.82 14.62
C SER A 51 5.60 -8.81 15.18
N ASN A 52 5.97 -8.61 16.44
CA ASN A 52 6.90 -9.46 17.19
C ASN A 52 8.31 -9.51 16.55
N GLY A 53 8.80 -8.37 16.05
CA GLY A 53 10.12 -8.27 15.45
C GLY A 53 10.32 -9.10 14.19
N THR A 54 9.23 -9.53 13.53
CA THR A 54 9.31 -10.53 12.47
C THR A 54 9.56 -9.90 11.10
N VAL A 55 10.47 -10.52 10.36
CA VAL A 55 10.70 -10.30 8.93
C VAL A 55 10.67 -11.64 8.21
N ALA A 56 10.09 -11.69 7.04
CA ALA A 56 10.10 -12.88 6.17
C ALA A 56 10.66 -12.52 4.79
N ARG A 57 11.40 -13.43 4.17
CA ARG A 57 11.96 -13.28 2.84
C ARG A 57 11.79 -14.54 2.01
N SER A 58 11.39 -14.39 0.75
CA SER A 58 11.45 -15.43 -0.27
C SER A 58 12.33 -14.95 -1.43
N THR A 59 13.06 -15.89 -2.07
CA THR A 59 13.86 -15.65 -3.27
C THR A 59 13.47 -16.55 -4.44
N ASP A 60 12.39 -17.30 -4.30
CA ASP A 60 11.91 -18.30 -5.26
C ASP A 60 10.42 -18.14 -5.64
N GLY A 61 9.89 -16.91 -5.49
CA GLY A 61 8.52 -16.57 -5.86
C GLY A 61 7.48 -17.01 -4.82
N GLY A 62 7.90 -17.17 -3.57
CA GLY A 62 7.01 -17.53 -2.47
C GLY A 62 6.91 -19.03 -2.21
N ASN A 63 7.69 -19.88 -2.95
CA ASN A 63 7.69 -21.32 -2.72
C ASN A 63 8.31 -21.69 -1.37
N THR A 64 9.40 -20.99 -1.00
CA THR A 64 10.02 -21.12 0.33
C THR A 64 10.20 -19.76 0.99
N TRP A 65 10.16 -19.75 2.32
CA TRP A 65 10.27 -18.54 3.13
C TRP A 65 11.28 -18.70 4.24
N GLN A 66 12.17 -17.72 4.37
CA GLN A 66 13.03 -17.56 5.52
C GLN A 66 12.36 -16.58 6.49
N TRP A 67 11.98 -17.05 7.67
CA TRP A 67 11.42 -16.26 8.77
C TRP A 67 12.53 -15.91 9.75
N LEU A 68 12.65 -14.63 10.08
CA LEU A 68 13.68 -14.09 10.94
C LEU A 68 13.02 -13.22 12.02
N ILE A 69 13.59 -13.24 13.22
CA ILE A 69 13.28 -12.28 14.27
C ILE A 69 14.46 -11.32 14.36
N VAL A 70 14.18 -10.03 14.26
CA VAL A 70 15.20 -8.99 14.34
C VAL A 70 15.71 -8.89 15.76
N LYS A 71 17.00 -9.24 15.95
CA LYS A 71 17.66 -9.23 17.26
C LYS A 71 17.57 -7.84 17.93
N ASP A 72 17.28 -7.81 19.22
CA ASP A 72 17.07 -6.63 20.05
C ASP A 72 15.77 -5.84 19.74
N PHE A 73 14.95 -6.35 18.80
CA PHE A 73 13.68 -5.75 18.38
C PHE A 73 12.51 -6.75 18.40
N GLU A 74 12.61 -7.84 19.15
CA GLU A 74 11.66 -8.97 19.17
C GLU A 74 10.23 -8.58 19.55
N LYS A 75 10.06 -7.45 20.24
CA LYS A 75 8.74 -6.93 20.67
C LYS A 75 8.21 -5.81 19.78
N ARG A 76 8.96 -5.45 18.72
CA ARG A 76 8.60 -4.34 17.84
C ARG A 76 7.59 -4.78 16.79
N ASP A 77 6.79 -3.81 16.37
CA ASP A 77 5.84 -3.95 15.27
C ASP A 77 6.41 -3.22 14.05
N PHE A 78 6.89 -4.00 13.07
CA PHE A 78 7.42 -3.46 11.82
C PHE A 78 6.27 -3.39 10.81
N ARG A 79 5.73 -2.20 10.60
CA ARG A 79 4.52 -2.01 9.78
C ARG A 79 4.79 -1.61 8.34
N ASP A 80 6.05 -1.34 8.02
CA ASP A 80 6.45 -1.08 6.66
C ASP A 80 7.83 -1.63 6.35
N ILE A 81 8.06 -1.96 5.07
CA ILE A 81 9.31 -2.50 4.54
C ILE A 81 9.52 -2.04 3.10
N GLU A 82 10.72 -1.55 2.82
CA GLU A 82 11.18 -1.33 1.47
C GLU A 82 12.40 -2.21 1.19
N ALA A 83 12.32 -3.03 0.13
CA ALA A 83 13.41 -3.88 -0.30
C ALA A 83 13.90 -3.49 -1.70
N PHE A 84 15.22 -3.50 -1.88
CA PHE A 84 15.89 -3.11 -3.11
C PHE A 84 16.37 -4.34 -3.90
N ASP A 85 16.76 -5.38 -3.20
CA ASP A 85 17.18 -6.67 -3.77
C ASP A 85 16.97 -7.83 -2.77
N SER A 86 17.62 -8.97 -2.99
CA SER A 86 17.56 -10.13 -2.08
C SER A 86 18.31 -9.93 -0.76
N ASN A 87 19.17 -8.93 -0.64
CA ASN A 87 20.04 -8.71 0.52
C ASN A 87 19.75 -7.41 1.24
N THR A 88 19.30 -6.39 0.51
CA THR A 88 19.15 -5.02 1.01
C THR A 88 17.68 -4.67 1.21
N ALA A 89 17.31 -4.33 2.44
CA ALA A 89 15.99 -3.88 2.81
C ALA A 89 16.03 -2.93 4.02
N ILE A 90 14.99 -2.12 4.15
CA ILE A 90 14.73 -1.19 5.25
C ILE A 90 13.40 -1.58 5.87
N ILE A 91 13.33 -1.60 7.20
CA ILE A 91 12.09 -1.80 7.97
C ILE A 91 11.87 -0.65 8.92
N MET A 92 10.62 -0.36 9.20
CA MET A 92 10.20 0.75 10.05
C MET A 92 9.37 0.23 11.23
N ALA A 93 9.85 0.50 12.45
CA ALA A 93 9.12 0.23 13.69
C ALA A 93 8.36 1.47 14.13
N VAL A 94 7.06 1.30 14.43
CA VAL A 94 6.12 2.42 14.52
C VAL A 94 6.21 3.23 15.82
N ALA A 95 6.17 2.66 16.98
CA ALA A 95 6.00 3.40 18.25
C ALA A 95 7.34 3.83 18.90
N GLU A 96 7.27 4.63 19.97
CA GLU A 96 8.41 5.16 20.72
C GLU A 96 9.38 4.08 21.26
N PRO A 97 10.69 4.24 21.09
CA PRO A 97 11.32 5.11 20.11
C PRO A 97 11.00 4.64 18.69
N ALA A 98 10.63 5.57 17.80
CA ALA A 98 10.48 5.23 16.38
C ALA A 98 11.87 4.92 15.81
N VAL A 99 12.00 3.80 15.10
CA VAL A 99 13.28 3.40 14.51
C VAL A 99 13.13 2.93 13.08
N ILE A 100 14.14 3.22 12.27
CA ILE A 100 14.30 2.61 10.95
C ILE A 100 15.57 1.79 10.99
N LEU A 101 15.46 0.54 10.55
CA LEU A 101 16.57 -0.41 10.50
C LEU A 101 16.84 -0.78 9.05
N LYS A 102 18.12 -1.01 8.74
CA LYS A 102 18.56 -1.46 7.40
C LYS A 102 19.36 -2.75 7.51
N THR A 103 19.22 -3.62 6.51
CA THR A 103 20.05 -4.81 6.31
C THR A 103 20.72 -4.74 4.93
N LYS A 104 21.90 -5.39 4.82
CA LYS A 104 22.64 -5.59 3.55
C LYS A 104 23.04 -7.06 3.35
N ASP A 105 22.54 -7.96 4.18
CA ASP A 105 22.96 -9.37 4.19
C ASP A 105 21.76 -10.37 4.21
N GLY A 106 20.64 -9.91 3.71
CA GLY A 106 19.43 -10.75 3.60
C GLY A 106 18.67 -10.88 4.91
N GLY A 107 18.78 -9.89 5.79
CA GLY A 107 18.05 -9.84 7.06
C GLY A 107 18.74 -10.58 8.19
N LYS A 108 19.98 -11.06 8.04
CA LYS A 108 20.73 -11.72 9.10
C LYS A 108 21.16 -10.73 10.18
N ASN A 109 21.59 -9.53 9.75
CA ASN A 109 21.97 -8.43 10.63
C ASN A 109 21.23 -7.17 10.21
N TRP A 110 20.77 -6.42 11.22
CA TRP A 110 20.09 -5.14 11.05
C TRP A 110 20.81 -4.08 11.84
N TYR A 111 21.00 -2.89 11.26
CA TYR A 111 21.58 -1.74 11.93
C TYR A 111 20.66 -0.54 11.86
N LYS A 112 20.69 0.26 12.90
CA LYS A 112 19.82 1.42 13.05
C LYS A 112 20.34 2.57 12.19
N VAL A 113 19.48 3.08 11.30
CA VAL A 113 19.74 4.22 10.41
C VAL A 113 18.96 5.47 10.82
N PHE A 114 17.93 5.29 11.66
CA PHE A 114 17.17 6.40 12.24
C PHE A 114 16.60 5.99 13.60
N GLU A 115 16.54 6.96 14.52
CA GLU A 115 15.84 6.83 15.79
C GLU A 115 15.31 8.19 16.24
N ASP A 116 14.06 8.22 16.71
CA ASP A 116 13.46 9.39 17.34
C ASP A 116 12.66 8.95 18.57
N SER A 117 13.09 9.47 19.74
CA SER A 117 12.45 9.20 21.04
C SER A 117 11.54 10.34 21.49
N THR A 118 11.15 11.24 20.58
CA THR A 118 10.19 12.30 20.88
C THR A 118 8.89 11.68 21.36
N LYS A 119 8.37 12.18 22.48
CA LYS A 119 7.12 11.67 23.05
C LYS A 119 5.97 11.81 22.05
N GLY A 120 5.27 10.70 21.79
CA GLY A 120 4.18 10.61 20.82
C GLY A 120 4.65 10.35 19.39
N MET A 121 5.95 10.12 19.16
CA MET A 121 6.45 9.76 17.84
C MET A 121 5.87 8.42 17.38
N PHE A 122 5.29 8.44 16.19
CA PHE A 122 4.74 7.26 15.55
C PHE A 122 4.93 7.38 14.04
N LEU A 123 5.66 6.43 13.43
CA LEU A 123 5.87 6.38 12.00
C LEU A 123 4.77 5.56 11.32
N ASP A 124 4.22 6.05 10.23
CA ASP A 124 3.05 5.45 9.59
C ASP A 124 3.36 4.74 8.28
N ALA A 125 4.16 5.36 7.42
CA ALA A 125 4.44 4.82 6.10
C ALA A 125 5.76 5.35 5.53
N MET A 126 6.32 4.57 4.61
CA MET A 126 7.53 4.87 3.88
C MET A 126 7.31 4.61 2.38
N SER A 127 7.84 5.48 1.53
CA SER A 127 7.77 5.30 0.08
C SER A 127 9.07 5.74 -0.57
N PHE A 128 9.47 5.03 -1.63
CA PHE A 128 10.66 5.35 -2.42
C PHE A 128 10.28 5.66 -3.87
N ALA A 129 10.82 6.75 -4.41
CA ALA A 129 10.65 7.14 -5.81
C ALA A 129 11.58 6.36 -6.74
N ASP A 130 12.73 5.99 -6.24
CA ASP A 130 13.79 5.21 -6.88
C ASP A 130 14.60 4.49 -5.79
N GLU A 131 15.71 3.82 -6.15
CA GLU A 131 16.50 3.07 -5.17
C GLU A 131 17.19 3.98 -4.13
N GLU A 132 17.39 5.28 -4.39
CA GLU A 132 18.11 6.22 -3.53
C GLU A 132 17.18 7.13 -2.73
N THR A 133 16.08 7.61 -3.36
CA THR A 133 15.25 8.69 -2.83
C THR A 133 13.99 8.15 -2.16
N GLY A 134 13.87 8.37 -0.87
CA GLY A 134 12.75 7.92 -0.06
C GLY A 134 12.18 9.01 0.86
N MET A 135 10.95 8.80 1.33
CA MET A 135 10.27 9.65 2.31
C MET A 135 9.54 8.76 3.32
N VAL A 136 9.59 9.14 4.58
CA VAL A 136 8.80 8.57 5.66
C VAL A 136 7.89 9.64 6.25
N ILE A 137 6.66 9.26 6.59
CA ILE A 137 5.72 10.10 7.31
C ILE A 137 5.33 9.45 8.63
N GLY A 138 4.93 10.28 9.58
CA GLY A 138 4.45 9.86 10.90
C GLY A 138 3.39 10.81 11.43
N ASP A 139 2.67 10.32 12.43
CA ASP A 139 1.59 11.02 13.11
C ASP A 139 2.01 12.42 13.58
N PRO A 140 1.06 13.34 13.66
CA PRO A 140 1.37 14.72 14.02
C PRO A 140 1.82 14.85 15.48
N ILE A 141 3.00 15.44 15.67
CA ILE A 141 3.41 15.96 16.97
C ILE A 141 2.76 17.33 17.14
N LYS A 142 1.79 17.43 18.05
CA LYS A 142 0.83 18.56 18.18
C LYS A 142 -0.05 18.65 16.93
N THR A 143 0.33 19.45 15.95
CA THR A 143 -0.44 19.66 14.70
C THR A 143 0.41 19.51 13.45
N LYS A 144 1.66 19.13 13.58
CA LYS A 144 2.60 19.02 12.47
C LYS A 144 2.99 17.56 12.22
N PRO A 145 2.84 17.04 10.98
CA PRO A 145 3.25 15.69 10.67
C PRO A 145 4.76 15.55 10.85
N PHE A 146 5.21 14.36 11.22
CA PHE A 146 6.60 14.01 11.07
C PHE A 146 6.87 13.68 9.59
N ILE A 147 7.95 14.24 9.04
CA ILE A 147 8.43 13.91 7.69
C ILE A 147 9.94 13.84 7.73
N ALA A 148 10.52 12.77 7.21
CA ALA A 148 11.94 12.67 6.92
C ALA A 148 12.18 12.13 5.52
N MET A 149 13.31 12.52 4.93
CA MET A 149 13.72 12.11 3.58
C MET A 149 15.11 11.52 3.58
N THR A 150 15.34 10.61 2.64
CA THR A 150 16.64 10.05 2.31
C THR A 150 16.95 10.27 0.83
N VAL A 151 18.24 10.36 0.48
CA VAL A 151 18.74 10.41 -0.90
C VAL A 151 19.94 9.46 -1.09
N ASP A 152 20.10 8.52 -0.16
CA ASP A 152 21.22 7.58 -0.10
C ASP A 152 20.75 6.14 0.24
N GLN A 153 19.60 5.76 -0.32
CA GLN A 153 18.98 4.43 -0.09
C GLN A 153 18.65 4.19 1.40
N GLY A 154 18.37 5.26 2.16
CA GLY A 154 18.00 5.17 3.57
C GLY A 154 19.15 4.89 4.52
N GLU A 155 20.41 5.20 4.14
CA GLU A 155 21.55 5.20 5.07
C GLU A 155 21.42 6.35 6.07
N THR A 156 20.95 7.50 5.60
CA THR A 156 20.67 8.68 6.43
C THR A 156 19.30 9.26 6.16
N TRP A 157 18.69 9.83 7.18
CA TRP A 157 17.37 10.46 7.10
C TRP A 157 17.46 11.89 7.59
N MET A 158 16.91 12.83 6.83
CA MET A 158 17.00 14.25 7.11
C MET A 158 15.61 14.88 7.16
N ASP A 159 15.44 15.88 8.02
CA ASP A 159 14.27 16.76 8.04
C ASP A 159 14.28 17.66 6.78
N PRO A 160 13.28 17.54 5.88
CA PRO A 160 13.25 18.32 4.64
C PRO A 160 13.05 19.81 4.85
N VAL A 161 12.50 20.21 6.00
CA VAL A 161 12.26 21.63 6.34
C VAL A 161 13.32 22.24 7.25
N ARG A 162 14.34 21.44 7.65
CA ARG A 162 15.49 21.89 8.47
C ARG A 162 15.07 22.59 9.75
N GLY A 163 14.09 22.02 10.47
CA GLY A 163 13.54 22.57 11.73
C GLY A 163 12.51 23.68 11.57
N ASP A 164 12.30 24.20 10.36
CA ASP A 164 11.27 25.20 10.10
C ASP A 164 9.89 24.54 9.88
N THR A 165 9.27 24.15 10.97
CA THR A 165 7.97 23.47 10.94
C THR A 165 6.82 24.33 10.37
N SER A 166 7.04 25.64 10.15
CA SER A 166 6.01 26.49 9.50
C SER A 166 5.75 26.05 8.05
N LYS A 167 6.71 25.41 7.42
CA LYS A 167 6.61 24.87 6.05
C LYS A 167 5.82 23.56 5.97
N LEU A 168 5.63 22.87 7.10
CA LEU A 168 4.80 21.66 7.16
C LEU A 168 3.30 22.02 7.20
N PRO A 169 2.43 21.20 6.62
CA PRO A 169 1.00 21.39 6.73
C PRO A 169 0.56 21.33 8.20
N THR A 170 -0.53 22.02 8.51
CA THR A 170 -1.16 21.92 9.83
C THR A 170 -2.33 20.93 9.74
N LEU A 171 -2.31 19.90 10.60
CA LEU A 171 -3.38 18.93 10.73
C LEU A 171 -4.42 19.42 11.73
N PHE A 172 -5.68 19.01 11.52
CA PHE A 172 -6.76 19.25 12.47
C PHE A 172 -6.60 18.35 13.71
N SER A 173 -7.23 18.73 14.81
CA SER A 173 -7.28 17.87 15.99
C SER A 173 -7.95 16.52 15.65
N GLY A 174 -7.28 15.41 15.99
CA GLY A 174 -7.73 14.06 15.70
C GLY A 174 -7.60 13.64 14.21
N GLU A 175 -6.94 14.43 13.39
CA GLU A 175 -6.48 14.01 12.07
C GLU A 175 -5.13 13.30 12.22
N ALA A 176 -4.99 12.13 11.63
CA ALA A 176 -3.85 11.23 11.79
C ALA A 176 -3.56 10.46 10.51
N PHE A 177 -2.48 9.68 10.52
CA PHE A 177 -2.18 8.74 9.46
C PHE A 177 -2.44 7.31 9.95
N PHE A 178 -2.47 6.35 9.02
CA PHE A 178 -2.78 4.97 9.38
C PHE A 178 -1.68 4.02 8.91
N ALA A 179 -0.89 3.52 9.86
CA ALA A 179 0.14 2.49 9.62
C ALA A 179 -0.48 1.11 9.35
N SER A 180 -1.43 1.04 8.41
CA SER A 180 -2.18 -0.18 8.11
C SER A 180 -1.52 -1.07 7.07
N SER A 181 -0.78 -0.47 6.12
CA SER A 181 -0.14 -1.16 5.00
C SER A 181 1.09 -0.45 4.43
N GLY A 182 1.52 0.69 5.00
CA GLY A 182 2.60 1.52 4.46
C GLY A 182 2.26 2.25 3.17
N THR A 183 0.99 2.30 2.76
CA THR A 183 0.60 2.80 1.42
C THR A 183 -0.26 4.07 1.44
N ASN A 184 -0.30 4.79 2.54
CA ASN A 184 -0.96 6.10 2.62
C ASN A 184 -0.09 7.27 2.12
N ILE A 185 1.10 6.96 1.62
CA ILE A 185 2.05 7.87 0.97
C ILE A 185 2.49 7.30 -0.38
N PHE A 186 2.79 8.16 -1.32
CA PHE A 186 3.61 7.82 -2.48
C PHE A 186 4.56 8.96 -2.83
N ILE A 187 5.73 8.62 -3.35
CA ILE A 187 6.61 9.53 -4.08
C ILE A 187 7.05 8.84 -5.36
N LYS A 188 7.19 9.62 -6.44
CA LYS A 188 7.66 9.13 -7.74
C LYS A 188 8.37 10.25 -8.50
N ARG A 189 9.12 9.88 -9.55
CA ARG A 189 9.61 10.84 -10.54
C ARG A 189 8.55 11.04 -11.63
N ASP A 190 8.30 12.28 -11.99
CA ASP A 190 7.47 12.59 -13.16
C ASP A 190 8.26 12.45 -14.47
N ALA A 191 7.64 12.79 -15.61
CA ALA A 191 8.27 12.70 -16.92
C ALA A 191 9.51 13.60 -17.06
N ASP A 192 9.61 14.68 -16.28
CA ASP A 192 10.74 15.59 -16.24
C ASP A 192 11.75 15.24 -15.14
N TYR A 193 11.68 14.02 -14.57
CA TYR A 193 12.50 13.54 -13.45
C TYR A 193 12.36 14.34 -12.15
N LYS A 194 11.35 15.19 -12.05
CA LYS A 194 11.05 15.92 -10.84
C LYS A 194 10.40 15.00 -9.81
N LEU A 195 10.82 15.11 -8.56
CA LEU A 195 10.18 14.39 -7.46
C LEU A 195 8.79 14.98 -7.21
N ILE A 196 7.77 14.14 -7.30
CA ILE A 196 6.39 14.45 -6.94
C ILE A 196 5.88 13.43 -5.96
N GLY A 197 4.96 13.82 -5.11
CA GLY A 197 4.41 12.89 -4.12
C GLY A 197 3.25 13.50 -3.36
N GLY A 198 2.68 12.69 -2.51
CA GLY A 198 1.61 13.08 -1.62
C GLY A 198 1.27 11.98 -0.63
N PHE A 199 0.51 12.34 0.37
CA PHE A 199 0.05 11.43 1.41
C PHE A 199 -1.39 11.76 1.83
N ALA A 200 -2.09 10.76 2.34
CA ALA A 200 -3.48 10.87 2.75
C ALA A 200 -3.61 10.71 4.26
N SER A 201 -4.42 11.55 4.88
CA SER A 201 -4.81 11.47 6.28
C SER A 201 -6.22 10.90 6.46
N GLY A 202 -6.51 10.45 7.67
CA GLY A 202 -7.83 10.02 8.12
C GLY A 202 -8.11 10.51 9.54
N GLY A 203 -9.03 9.86 10.24
CA GLY A 203 -9.50 10.26 11.55
C GLY A 203 -10.63 11.27 11.48
N MET A 204 -10.53 12.34 12.25
CA MET A 204 -11.56 13.41 12.29
C MET A 204 -11.69 14.14 10.96
N LYS A 205 -10.64 14.15 10.13
CA LYS A 205 -10.62 14.70 8.77
C LYS A 205 -9.82 13.79 7.86
N SER A 206 -10.25 13.71 6.59
CA SER A 206 -9.51 13.04 5.52
C SER A 206 -9.10 14.06 4.48
N ARG A 207 -7.79 14.21 4.30
CA ARG A 207 -7.21 15.13 3.31
C ARG A 207 -6.10 14.43 2.53
N PHE A 208 -5.91 14.86 1.30
CA PHE A 208 -4.74 14.52 0.49
C PHE A 208 -3.80 15.74 0.49
N PHE A 209 -2.54 15.49 0.79
CA PHE A 209 -1.49 16.52 0.88
C PHE A 209 -0.49 16.34 -0.25
N THR A 210 -0.13 17.46 -0.86
CA THR A 210 1.03 17.59 -1.77
C THR A 210 2.06 18.50 -1.10
N GLU A 211 3.19 18.73 -1.75
CA GLU A 211 4.21 19.68 -1.27
C GLU A 211 3.63 21.08 -0.95
N LYS A 212 2.64 21.53 -1.74
CA LYS A 212 2.16 22.93 -1.69
C LYS A 212 0.74 23.11 -1.20
N GLU A 213 -0.10 22.08 -1.38
CA GLU A 213 -1.55 22.20 -1.22
C GLU A 213 -2.11 20.98 -0.50
N ASN A 214 -3.31 21.11 0.02
CA ASN A 214 -4.07 19.98 0.53
C ASN A 214 -5.54 20.08 0.14
N PHE A 215 -6.19 18.92 -0.02
CA PHE A 215 -7.55 18.82 -0.54
C PHE A 215 -8.36 17.85 0.32
N PHE A 216 -9.59 18.20 0.64
CA PHE A 216 -10.50 17.31 1.35
C PHE A 216 -10.88 16.11 0.46
N ILE A 217 -10.77 14.91 1.03
CA ILE A 217 -11.20 13.67 0.37
C ILE A 217 -12.65 13.40 0.79
N PRO A 218 -13.60 13.15 -0.14
CA PRO A 218 -15.01 12.90 0.18
C PRO A 218 -15.24 11.45 0.67
N MET A 219 -14.49 11.05 1.69
CA MET A 219 -14.57 9.75 2.35
C MET A 219 -15.26 9.87 3.72
N ILE A 220 -15.66 8.72 4.29
CA ILE A 220 -16.13 8.68 5.68
C ILE A 220 -15.06 9.22 6.61
N GLN A 221 -15.42 10.08 7.54
CA GLN A 221 -14.52 10.73 8.49
C GLN A 221 -15.30 11.17 9.74
N GLY A 222 -14.62 11.68 10.77
CA GLY A 222 -15.25 12.19 12.00
C GLY A 222 -15.17 11.23 13.18
N LYS A 223 -14.40 10.15 13.06
CA LYS A 223 -13.99 9.24 14.13
C LYS A 223 -12.53 8.87 13.94
N GLU A 224 -11.83 8.55 15.00
CA GLU A 224 -10.42 8.09 14.94
C GLU A 224 -10.22 6.83 14.09
N SER A 225 -11.28 6.04 13.90
CA SER A 225 -11.26 4.79 13.10
C SER A 225 -11.58 4.98 11.63
N THR A 226 -11.91 6.20 11.17
CA THR A 226 -12.45 6.45 9.82
C THR A 226 -11.46 7.21 8.94
N GLY A 227 -11.57 7.07 7.63
CA GLY A 227 -10.84 7.89 6.66
C GLY A 227 -9.99 7.13 5.67
N ALA A 228 -9.07 7.85 5.04
CA ALA A 228 -8.17 7.29 4.04
C ALA A 228 -7.05 6.47 4.68
N ASN A 229 -6.76 5.31 4.09
CA ASN A 229 -5.74 4.38 4.56
C ASN A 229 -4.67 4.08 3.50
N SER A 230 -4.99 4.25 2.24
CA SER A 230 -4.08 3.92 1.14
C SER A 230 -4.36 4.80 -0.07
N VAL A 231 -3.30 5.18 -0.76
CA VAL A 231 -3.35 5.93 -2.01
C VAL A 231 -2.53 5.22 -3.08
N ALA A 232 -3.10 5.06 -4.27
CA ALA A 232 -2.38 4.58 -5.44
C ALA A 232 -2.51 5.58 -6.59
N ILE A 233 -1.45 5.71 -7.39
CA ILE A 233 -1.40 6.61 -8.54
C ILE A 233 -0.78 5.87 -9.73
N ASN A 234 -1.37 6.03 -10.91
CA ASN A 234 -0.81 5.49 -12.16
C ASN A 234 0.11 6.51 -12.88
N ASN A 235 0.60 6.14 -14.04
CA ASN A 235 1.49 7.01 -14.83
C ASN A 235 0.78 8.23 -15.41
N ASN A 236 -0.54 8.18 -15.59
CA ASN A 236 -1.36 9.29 -16.07
C ASN A 236 -1.79 10.26 -14.94
N ASN A 237 -1.27 10.08 -13.72
CA ASN A 237 -1.65 10.82 -12.53
C ASN A 237 -3.14 10.63 -12.13
N GLU A 238 -3.77 9.54 -12.58
CA GLU A 238 -5.05 9.10 -12.05
C GLU A 238 -4.81 8.44 -10.69
N MET A 239 -5.60 8.82 -9.70
CA MET A 239 -5.41 8.47 -8.30
C MET A 239 -6.64 7.76 -7.75
N ILE A 240 -6.40 6.73 -6.94
CA ILE A 240 -7.40 6.06 -6.12
C ILE A 240 -6.99 6.17 -4.66
N ILE A 241 -7.92 6.53 -3.80
CA ILE A 241 -7.76 6.51 -2.35
C ILE A 241 -8.82 5.57 -1.79
N VAL A 242 -8.40 4.64 -0.93
CA VAL A 242 -9.29 3.74 -0.22
C VAL A 242 -9.09 3.84 1.29
N GLY A 243 -10.09 3.38 2.04
CA GLY A 243 -10.08 3.36 3.49
C GLY A 243 -11.41 2.86 4.03
N GLY A 244 -12.06 3.64 4.89
CA GLY A 244 -13.35 3.28 5.49
C GLY A 244 -13.34 3.43 7.01
N ASP A 245 -14.11 2.62 7.72
CA ASP A 245 -14.12 2.50 9.18
C ASP A 245 -13.60 1.10 9.57
N PHE A 246 -12.38 1.02 10.12
CA PHE A 246 -11.78 -0.27 10.49
C PHE A 246 -12.45 -0.93 11.72
N THR A 247 -13.32 -0.21 12.44
CA THR A 247 -14.13 -0.77 13.52
C THR A 247 -15.49 -1.29 13.02
N ASN A 248 -15.86 -0.93 11.80
CA ASN A 248 -17.06 -1.41 11.10
C ASN A 248 -16.68 -1.78 9.65
N ASP A 249 -15.85 -2.80 9.53
CA ASP A 249 -15.12 -3.14 8.32
C ASP A 249 -15.97 -3.68 7.16
N THR A 250 -17.22 -4.01 7.40
CA THR A 250 -18.20 -4.38 6.37
C THR A 250 -18.95 -3.18 5.78
N ASN A 251 -18.81 -1.98 6.38
CA ASN A 251 -19.43 -0.78 5.86
C ASN A 251 -18.67 -0.24 4.63
N ALA A 252 -19.34 -0.20 3.49
CA ALA A 252 -18.79 0.31 2.22
C ALA A 252 -19.04 1.80 2.00
N THR A 253 -19.73 2.48 2.92
CA THR A 253 -20.09 3.90 2.73
C THR A 253 -18.88 4.80 2.78
N GLY A 254 -18.58 5.51 1.67
CA GLY A 254 -17.51 6.50 1.61
C GLY A 254 -16.11 5.90 1.85
N ASN A 255 -15.87 4.69 1.39
CA ASN A 255 -14.61 3.97 1.56
C ASN A 255 -13.63 4.12 0.37
N CYS A 256 -14.03 4.84 -0.69
CA CYS A 256 -13.21 5.03 -1.88
C CYS A 256 -13.48 6.39 -2.54
N ALA A 257 -12.42 7.01 -3.06
CA ALA A 257 -12.46 8.24 -3.85
C ALA A 257 -11.46 8.17 -5.01
N LEU A 258 -11.82 8.74 -6.16
CA LEU A 258 -11.02 8.79 -7.37
C LEU A 258 -10.67 10.23 -7.74
N SER A 259 -9.50 10.45 -8.31
CA SER A 259 -9.10 11.74 -8.89
C SER A 259 -8.35 11.52 -10.20
N ASN A 260 -8.61 12.35 -11.20
CA ASN A 260 -7.90 12.37 -12.49
C ASN A 260 -7.00 13.61 -12.65
N ASN A 261 -6.82 14.38 -11.59
CA ASN A 261 -6.08 15.64 -11.61
C ASN A 261 -5.20 15.84 -10.36
N PHE A 262 -4.54 14.72 -9.95
CA PHE A 262 -3.59 14.71 -8.84
C PHE A 262 -4.19 15.19 -7.50
N GLY A 263 -5.43 14.75 -7.20
CA GLY A 263 -6.09 15.03 -5.92
C GLY A 263 -6.76 16.39 -5.80
N LYS A 264 -6.75 17.23 -6.84
CA LYS A 264 -7.41 18.57 -6.79
C LYS A 264 -8.92 18.45 -6.68
N THR A 265 -9.51 17.47 -7.34
CA THR A 265 -10.93 17.14 -7.22
C THR A 265 -11.10 15.62 -7.15
N PHE A 266 -12.17 15.20 -6.48
CA PHE A 266 -12.50 13.80 -6.29
C PHE A 266 -13.90 13.48 -6.75
N ILE A 267 -14.09 12.27 -7.27
CA ILE A 267 -15.38 11.66 -7.56
C ILE A 267 -15.53 10.36 -6.75
N LYS A 268 -16.76 9.92 -6.54
CA LYS A 268 -17.05 8.61 -5.93
C LYS A 268 -17.11 7.53 -7.01
N PRO A 269 -16.76 6.28 -6.69
CA PRO A 269 -16.99 5.16 -7.61
C PRO A 269 -18.50 4.95 -7.84
N GLN A 270 -18.86 4.32 -8.93
CA GLN A 270 -20.24 3.87 -9.20
C GLN A 270 -20.60 2.66 -8.33
N THR A 271 -19.68 1.69 -8.26
CA THR A 271 -19.75 0.56 -7.32
C THR A 271 -18.50 0.59 -6.45
N ALA A 272 -18.69 0.88 -5.16
CA ALA A 272 -17.57 0.96 -4.20
C ALA A 272 -17.00 -0.44 -3.87
N PRO A 273 -15.77 -0.53 -3.32
CA PRO A 273 -15.27 -1.74 -2.69
C PRO A 273 -16.19 -2.22 -1.55
N HIS A 274 -16.19 -3.52 -1.27
CA HIS A 274 -17.09 -4.15 -0.30
C HIS A 274 -16.56 -4.03 1.15
N GLY A 275 -16.56 -2.82 1.71
CA GLY A 275 -16.16 -2.53 3.10
C GLY A 275 -14.82 -1.82 3.22
N TYR A 276 -14.25 -1.82 4.44
CA TYR A 276 -12.96 -1.20 4.75
C TYR A 276 -11.82 -1.80 3.94
N ARG A 277 -10.99 -0.93 3.37
CA ARG A 277 -9.80 -1.31 2.59
C ARG A 277 -8.56 -0.61 3.13
N SER A 278 -7.56 -1.42 3.51
CA SER A 278 -6.30 -0.93 4.06
C SER A 278 -5.23 -0.66 3.00
N CYS A 279 -5.36 -1.25 1.81
CA CYS A 279 -4.37 -1.13 0.76
C CYS A 279 -5.02 -1.17 -0.63
N VAL A 280 -4.54 -0.35 -1.56
CA VAL A 280 -4.90 -0.39 -2.98
C VAL A 280 -3.66 -0.19 -3.84
N ILE A 281 -3.57 -0.91 -4.96
CA ILE A 281 -2.53 -0.74 -5.97
C ILE A 281 -3.10 -0.81 -7.38
N TYR A 282 -2.41 -0.19 -8.33
CA TYR A 282 -2.57 -0.43 -9.75
C TYR A 282 -1.80 -1.70 -10.15
N ILE A 283 -2.50 -2.65 -10.81
CA ILE A 283 -1.86 -3.80 -11.48
C ILE A 283 -1.35 -3.37 -12.86
N ASN A 284 -2.16 -2.56 -13.55
CA ASN A 284 -1.83 -1.86 -14.79
C ASN A 284 -2.64 -0.55 -14.86
N GLU A 285 -2.61 0.17 -15.99
CA GLU A 285 -3.25 1.49 -16.13
C GLU A 285 -4.76 1.52 -15.81
N LYS A 286 -5.48 0.40 -15.92
CA LYS A 286 -6.93 0.33 -15.69
C LYS A 286 -7.34 -0.67 -14.61
N GLN A 287 -6.49 -1.66 -14.36
CA GLN A 287 -6.79 -2.71 -13.41
C GLN A 287 -6.19 -2.40 -12.05
N LEU A 288 -7.02 -2.47 -11.02
CA LEU A 288 -6.63 -2.28 -9.63
C LEU A 288 -7.07 -3.47 -8.78
N ILE A 289 -6.35 -3.65 -7.68
CA ILE A 289 -6.73 -4.55 -6.59
C ILE A 289 -6.66 -3.79 -5.27
N THR A 290 -7.60 -4.08 -4.38
CA THR A 290 -7.62 -3.55 -3.02
C THR A 290 -7.90 -4.67 -2.04
N CYS A 291 -7.33 -4.59 -0.84
CA CYS A 291 -7.59 -5.54 0.24
C CYS A 291 -7.84 -4.83 1.57
N GLY A 292 -8.48 -5.54 2.47
CA GLY A 292 -8.75 -5.10 3.84
C GLY A 292 -9.18 -6.28 4.73
N THR A 293 -9.63 -5.98 5.93
CA THR A 293 -10.07 -7.01 6.89
C THR A 293 -11.34 -7.74 6.44
N SER A 294 -12.16 -7.13 5.58
CA SER A 294 -13.42 -7.69 5.08
C SER A 294 -13.33 -8.26 3.65
N GLY A 295 -12.13 -8.37 3.07
CA GLY A 295 -11.95 -9.03 1.78
C GLY A 295 -11.08 -8.31 0.76
N ILE A 296 -11.17 -8.77 -0.48
CA ILE A 296 -10.37 -8.32 -1.63
C ILE A 296 -11.32 -7.96 -2.77
N ASP A 297 -11.16 -6.76 -3.32
CA ASP A 297 -11.88 -6.36 -4.54
C ASP A 297 -10.92 -6.08 -5.68
N ILE A 298 -11.42 -6.25 -6.91
CA ILE A 298 -10.74 -5.89 -8.14
C ILE A 298 -11.59 -4.91 -8.95
N SER A 299 -10.94 -3.97 -9.61
CA SER A 299 -11.56 -3.10 -10.61
C SER A 299 -10.80 -3.27 -11.93
N ASN A 300 -11.52 -3.23 -13.05
CA ASN A 300 -10.97 -3.31 -14.40
C ASN A 300 -11.20 -2.03 -15.22
N ASP A 301 -11.71 -0.99 -14.59
CA ASP A 301 -12.14 0.27 -15.24
C ASP A 301 -11.62 1.54 -14.54
N GLY A 302 -10.44 1.44 -13.92
CA GLY A 302 -9.80 2.58 -13.26
C GLY A 302 -10.41 2.91 -11.91
N GLY A 303 -11.08 1.96 -11.25
CA GLY A 303 -11.65 2.14 -9.91
C GLY A 303 -13.10 2.62 -9.91
N LEU A 304 -13.76 2.74 -11.08
CA LEU A 304 -15.17 3.15 -11.15
C LEU A 304 -16.11 2.07 -10.62
N ASN A 305 -15.83 0.80 -10.93
CA ASN A 305 -16.61 -0.33 -10.46
C ASN A 305 -15.70 -1.39 -9.83
N TRP A 306 -16.07 -1.84 -8.63
CA TRP A 306 -15.34 -2.85 -7.87
C TRP A 306 -16.16 -4.14 -7.74
N LYS A 307 -15.47 -5.27 -7.82
CA LYS A 307 -16.03 -6.60 -7.65
C LYS A 307 -15.28 -7.33 -6.56
N LEU A 308 -16.01 -7.83 -5.56
CA LEU A 308 -15.47 -8.71 -4.53
C LEU A 308 -15.03 -10.04 -5.16
N ILE A 309 -13.78 -10.43 -4.94
CA ILE A 309 -13.21 -11.70 -5.43
C ILE A 309 -12.87 -12.68 -4.31
N SER A 310 -12.75 -12.19 -3.07
CA SER A 310 -12.54 -13.01 -1.88
C SER A 310 -12.99 -12.27 -0.63
N THR A 311 -13.50 -12.99 0.36
CA THR A 311 -13.82 -12.48 1.71
C THR A 311 -12.65 -12.67 2.70
N GLU A 312 -11.53 -13.21 2.25
CA GLU A 312 -10.35 -13.40 3.10
C GLU A 312 -9.70 -12.08 3.47
N SER A 313 -9.31 -11.99 4.76
CA SER A 313 -8.67 -10.79 5.31
C SER A 313 -7.18 -10.71 4.94
N PHE A 314 -6.79 -9.56 4.38
CA PHE A 314 -5.40 -9.17 4.17
C PHE A 314 -5.21 -7.69 4.55
N HIS A 315 -3.98 -7.31 4.93
CA HIS A 315 -3.66 -5.94 5.29
C HIS A 315 -3.01 -5.16 4.15
N VAL A 316 -2.20 -5.83 3.34
CA VAL A 316 -1.38 -5.21 2.31
C VAL A 316 -1.38 -6.06 1.04
N VAL A 317 -1.35 -5.40 -0.11
CA VAL A 317 -1.15 -5.99 -1.42
C VAL A 317 -0.08 -5.19 -2.17
N GLN A 318 0.85 -5.90 -2.84
CA GLN A 318 1.91 -5.27 -3.63
C GLN A 318 2.18 -6.04 -4.93
N LYS A 319 2.48 -5.29 -5.98
CA LYS A 319 2.94 -5.82 -7.27
C LYS A 319 4.46 -5.77 -7.33
N ALA A 320 5.06 -6.74 -8.03
CA ALA A 320 6.48 -6.74 -8.30
C ALA A 320 6.92 -5.45 -9.02
N LYS A 321 7.94 -4.76 -8.45
CA LYS A 321 8.54 -3.55 -9.04
C LYS A 321 9.16 -3.84 -10.41
N LYS A 322 9.78 -5.02 -10.51
CA LYS A 322 10.40 -5.55 -11.75
C LYS A 322 9.75 -6.90 -12.07
N GLY A 323 8.47 -6.88 -12.53
CA GLY A 323 7.69 -8.09 -12.83
C GLY A 323 6.19 -7.85 -12.86
N ASN A 324 5.42 -8.95 -12.83
CA ASN A 324 3.96 -8.92 -12.88
C ASN A 324 3.27 -9.61 -11.70
N ALA A 325 4.00 -10.34 -10.87
CA ALA A 325 3.42 -11.05 -9.73
C ALA A 325 2.84 -10.05 -8.72
N VAL A 326 1.69 -10.41 -8.17
CA VAL A 326 0.99 -9.64 -7.12
C VAL A 326 0.87 -10.53 -5.89
N PHE A 327 1.35 -10.03 -4.76
CA PHE A 327 1.30 -10.72 -3.48
C PHE A 327 0.47 -9.94 -2.48
N LEU A 328 -0.15 -10.68 -1.55
CA LEU A 328 -0.92 -10.14 -0.44
C LEU A 328 -0.36 -10.68 0.88
N ALA A 329 -0.46 -9.88 1.94
CA ALA A 329 -0.07 -10.34 3.27
C ALA A 329 -1.02 -9.81 4.35
N GLY A 330 -1.10 -10.53 5.48
CA GLY A 330 -2.06 -10.23 6.54
C GLY A 330 -1.77 -10.91 7.87
N SER A 331 -2.81 -11.07 8.67
CA SER A 331 -2.72 -11.70 9.99
C SER A 331 -2.32 -13.17 9.92
N ASN A 332 -1.80 -13.70 11.03
CA ASN A 332 -1.36 -15.10 11.18
C ASN A 332 -0.24 -15.50 10.19
N GLY A 333 0.62 -14.56 9.81
CA GLY A 333 1.69 -14.79 8.86
C GLY A 333 1.20 -15.20 7.47
N ARG A 334 -0.07 -14.89 7.15
CA ARG A 334 -0.65 -15.23 5.85
C ARG A 334 0.01 -14.43 4.75
N ILE A 335 0.53 -15.14 3.76
CA ILE A 335 1.04 -14.58 2.52
C ILE A 335 0.38 -15.35 1.38
N ALA A 336 -0.10 -14.64 0.38
CA ALA A 336 -0.80 -15.20 -0.76
C ALA A 336 -0.36 -14.54 -2.07
N LYS A 337 -0.64 -15.20 -3.19
CA LYS A 337 -0.39 -14.72 -4.53
C LYS A 337 -1.71 -14.59 -5.27
N LEU A 338 -1.91 -13.49 -5.99
CA LEU A 338 -3.01 -13.31 -6.93
C LEU A 338 -2.67 -14.05 -8.23
N ILE A 339 -3.56 -14.92 -8.65
CA ILE A 339 -3.54 -15.58 -9.97
C ILE A 339 -4.56 -14.84 -10.84
N LEU A 340 -4.05 -14.22 -11.92
CA LEU A 340 -4.84 -13.40 -12.86
C LEU A 340 -5.28 -14.22 -14.06
#